data_7046857935247f9683fb3fd7ecccfbec
#
_entry.id   7046857935247f9683fb3fd7ecccfbec
#
_cell.length_a   1.000
_cell.length_b   1.000
_cell.length_c   1.000
_cell.angle_alpha   90.00
_cell.angle_beta   90.00
_cell.angle_gamma   90.00
#
_symmetry.space_group_name_H-M   'P 1'
#
loop_
_entity.id
_entity.type
_entity.pdbx_description
1 polymer ?
#
loop_
_entity_poly.entity_id
_entity_poly.type
_entity_poly.pdbx_seq_one_letter_code
_entity_poly.pdbx_strand_id
1 'polypeptide(L)'
;MNWIQKNIVLKGDKTIWLIVLLLSIVSLLAVYSSTGLLAFKKVSGNTEHFLFKHFIVLCGGATIMYATSSLPYTLYAKLARFFYLLSIPLLIFTLFMGTNLNDANRWITLPIIGMTFQTSDFAKIALILFLARQISKNQNTINEWKGTVIPLITIVFIVCALIFPANFSTAALLFFTSMVIMFIGRVSIKHLAKIVGIALLCVTVFIVGAKAIGYKGRIETWTNRIMTFIGHNDNKADSKNAKVEFSDEDYQAQQAKIAIATGGFFGKGPGNSEQRNFLPHPYSDFIFAIIIEEYGLVGGAFVLILYLLFFYRALLIVKRTDKAFAAMITVGFAFSMVFQALINMGVAVGVFPVTGQTLPLLSMGGSSIIFTSFAFGVILSVSNSIDNKEKSEDLSAIS
;
A
#
# COMPACT_ATOMS: atom_id res chain seq x y z
N MET A 1 1.41 2.14 -39.20
CA MET A 1 1.80 1.30 -38.02
C MET A 1 3.23 1.54 -37.52
N ASN A 2 4.11 2.19 -38.29
CA ASN A 2 5.54 2.31 -37.95
C ASN A 2 5.95 3.51 -37.07
N TRP A 3 5.10 4.51 -36.86
CA TRP A 3 5.47 5.70 -36.08
C TRP A 3 5.31 5.43 -34.54
N ILE A 4 4.28 4.69 -34.14
CA ILE A 4 4.04 4.32 -32.73
C ILE A 4 5.10 3.33 -32.24
N GLN A 5 5.54 2.37 -33.07
CA GLN A 5 6.59 1.41 -32.71
C GLN A 5 7.97 2.05 -32.50
N LYS A 6 8.25 3.20 -33.12
CA LYS A 6 9.56 3.88 -33.02
C LYS A 6 9.67 4.79 -31.78
N ASN A 7 8.55 5.21 -31.16
CA ASN A 7 8.54 6.25 -30.15
C ASN A 7 8.12 5.79 -28.73
N ILE A 8 7.52 4.61 -28.57
CA ILE A 8 7.15 4.09 -27.24
C ILE A 8 7.99 2.83 -26.97
N VAL A 9 9.24 3.04 -26.61
CA VAL A 9 10.06 1.94 -26.08
C VAL A 9 9.77 1.83 -24.59
N LEU A 10 9.13 0.74 -24.17
CA LEU A 10 8.95 0.42 -22.76
C LEU A 10 10.33 0.29 -22.09
N LYS A 11 10.63 1.18 -21.15
CA LYS A 11 11.91 1.26 -20.46
C LYS A 11 11.93 0.35 -19.24
N GLY A 12 13.04 -0.36 -19.02
CA GLY A 12 13.22 -1.29 -17.91
C GLY A 12 12.52 -2.64 -18.12
N ASP A 13 12.29 -3.36 -17.03
CA ASP A 13 11.80 -4.73 -17.02
C ASP A 13 10.41 -4.90 -17.65
N LYS A 14 10.34 -5.57 -18.78
CA LYS A 14 9.08 -5.83 -19.51
C LYS A 14 8.09 -6.70 -18.73
N THR A 15 8.59 -7.58 -17.85
CA THR A 15 7.72 -8.43 -17.04
C THR A 15 6.94 -7.61 -16.03
N ILE A 16 7.56 -6.58 -15.44
CA ILE A 16 6.86 -5.66 -14.51
C ILE A 16 5.74 -4.89 -15.26
N TRP A 17 5.99 -4.44 -16.49
CA TRP A 17 4.95 -3.81 -17.32
C TRP A 17 3.78 -4.75 -17.58
N LEU A 18 4.05 -6.02 -17.89
CA LEU A 18 3.02 -7.03 -18.10
C LEU A 18 2.20 -7.29 -16.82
N ILE A 19 2.87 -7.40 -15.67
CA ILE A 19 2.20 -7.58 -14.38
C ILE A 19 1.26 -6.40 -14.07
N VAL A 20 1.74 -5.18 -14.25
CA VAL A 20 0.92 -3.97 -14.04
C VAL A 20 -0.29 -3.94 -14.99
N LEU A 21 -0.09 -4.32 -16.24
CA LEU A 21 -1.20 -4.43 -17.22
C LEU A 21 -2.23 -5.47 -16.76
N LEU A 22 -1.80 -6.66 -16.37
CA LEU A 22 -2.70 -7.72 -15.90
C LEU A 22 -3.45 -7.30 -14.63
N LEU A 23 -2.75 -6.72 -13.64
CA LEU A 23 -3.39 -6.17 -12.44
C LEU A 23 -4.40 -5.08 -12.78
N SER A 24 -4.10 -4.20 -13.75
CA SER A 24 -5.02 -3.13 -14.19
C SER A 24 -6.28 -3.70 -14.86
N ILE A 25 -6.16 -4.76 -15.65
CA ILE A 25 -7.31 -5.46 -16.25
C ILE A 25 -8.19 -6.07 -15.17
N VAL A 26 -7.60 -6.81 -14.22
CA VAL A 26 -8.34 -7.38 -13.09
C VAL A 26 -9.01 -6.29 -12.26
N SER A 27 -8.32 -5.15 -12.04
CA SER A 27 -8.87 -3.99 -11.34
C SER A 27 -10.10 -3.43 -12.03
N LEU A 28 -10.08 -3.25 -13.36
CA LEU A 28 -11.23 -2.76 -14.12
C LEU A 28 -12.43 -3.69 -13.99
N LEU A 29 -12.21 -5.00 -14.10
CA LEU A 29 -13.28 -6.00 -13.98
C LEU A 29 -13.88 -6.02 -12.56
N ALA A 30 -13.03 -6.05 -11.54
CA ALA A 30 -13.46 -6.09 -10.14
C ALA A 30 -14.15 -4.79 -9.70
N VAL A 31 -13.67 -3.62 -10.13
CA VAL A 31 -14.25 -2.32 -9.80
C VAL A 31 -15.61 -2.17 -10.52
N TYR A 32 -15.71 -2.58 -11.78
CA TYR A 32 -17.00 -2.54 -12.50
C TYR A 32 -18.06 -3.35 -11.77
N SER A 33 -17.74 -4.56 -11.35
CA SER A 33 -18.65 -5.40 -10.60
C SER A 33 -19.00 -4.82 -9.22
N SER A 34 -18.00 -4.37 -8.47
CA SER A 34 -18.17 -3.95 -7.06
C SER A 34 -18.82 -2.57 -6.89
N THR A 35 -18.96 -1.77 -7.95
CA THR A 35 -19.53 -0.40 -7.88
C THR A 35 -21.01 -0.30 -8.13
N GLY A 36 -21.74 -1.40 -8.38
CA GLY A 36 -23.16 -1.40 -8.71
C GLY A 36 -24.05 -0.67 -7.69
N LEU A 37 -23.92 -0.97 -6.40
CA LEU A 37 -24.66 -0.31 -5.33
C LEU A 37 -24.31 1.18 -5.20
N LEU A 38 -23.02 1.52 -5.37
CA LEU A 38 -22.56 2.90 -5.35
C LEU A 38 -23.15 3.72 -6.51
N ALA A 39 -23.24 3.12 -7.69
CA ALA A 39 -23.84 3.72 -8.87
C ALA A 39 -25.33 3.99 -8.65
N PHE A 40 -26.05 3.04 -8.08
CA PHE A 40 -27.47 3.22 -7.74
C PHE A 40 -27.69 4.38 -6.77
N LYS A 41 -26.85 4.48 -5.70
CA LYS A 41 -26.99 5.53 -4.67
C LYS A 41 -26.57 6.93 -5.16
N LYS A 42 -25.61 7.07 -6.07
CA LYS A 42 -24.99 8.37 -6.42
C LYS A 42 -25.29 8.87 -7.83
N VAL A 43 -25.54 7.98 -8.79
CA VAL A 43 -25.60 8.34 -10.23
C VAL A 43 -26.74 7.59 -10.93
N SER A 44 -27.87 7.43 -10.27
CA SER A 44 -29.08 6.82 -10.86
C SER A 44 -28.85 5.46 -11.53
N GLY A 45 -27.92 4.66 -11.02
CA GLY A 45 -27.63 3.31 -11.51
C GLY A 45 -26.54 3.21 -12.58
N ASN A 46 -25.90 4.29 -12.98
CA ASN A 46 -24.88 4.27 -14.04
C ASN A 46 -23.51 3.79 -13.51
N THR A 47 -23.24 2.48 -13.61
CA THR A 47 -21.95 1.86 -13.26
C THR A 47 -20.82 2.24 -14.22
N GLU A 48 -21.14 2.56 -15.47
CA GLU A 48 -20.15 2.93 -16.49
C GLU A 48 -19.41 4.23 -16.11
N HIS A 49 -20.09 5.15 -15.41
CA HIS A 49 -19.46 6.37 -14.90
C HIS A 49 -18.28 6.07 -13.99
N PHE A 50 -18.42 5.13 -13.05
CA PHE A 50 -17.33 4.74 -12.13
C PHE A 50 -16.25 3.95 -12.85
N LEU A 51 -16.60 3.09 -13.79
CA LEU A 51 -15.64 2.37 -14.63
C LEU A 51 -14.78 3.35 -15.43
N PHE A 52 -15.40 4.32 -16.10
CA PHE A 52 -14.69 5.31 -16.90
C PHE A 52 -13.78 6.20 -16.06
N LYS A 53 -14.27 6.64 -14.89
CA LYS A 53 -13.44 7.39 -13.93
C LYS A 53 -12.23 6.58 -13.47
N HIS A 54 -12.41 5.30 -13.15
CA HIS A 54 -11.33 4.41 -12.73
C HIS A 54 -10.35 4.16 -13.87
N PHE A 55 -10.84 3.95 -15.09
CA PHE A 55 -10.01 3.80 -16.28
C PHE A 55 -9.12 5.03 -16.54
N ILE A 56 -9.67 6.25 -16.42
CA ILE A 56 -8.87 7.48 -16.55
C ILE A 56 -7.78 7.54 -15.51
N VAL A 57 -8.07 7.17 -14.25
CA VAL A 57 -7.07 7.15 -13.17
C VAL A 57 -5.96 6.12 -13.46
N LEU A 58 -6.30 4.94 -13.98
CA LEU A 58 -5.32 3.92 -14.38
C LEU A 58 -4.46 4.39 -15.56
N CYS A 59 -5.04 5.03 -16.56
CA CYS A 59 -4.29 5.64 -17.67
C CYS A 59 -3.36 6.75 -17.18
N GLY A 60 -3.83 7.61 -16.27
CA GLY A 60 -3.00 8.61 -15.60
C GLY A 60 -1.86 7.97 -14.81
N GLY A 61 -2.14 6.90 -14.06
CA GLY A 61 -1.14 6.10 -13.37
C GLY A 61 -0.09 5.51 -14.32
N ALA A 62 -0.52 4.91 -15.43
CA ALA A 62 0.39 4.37 -16.44
C ALA A 62 1.28 5.46 -17.08
N THR A 63 0.73 6.66 -17.31
CA THR A 63 1.48 7.82 -17.80
C THR A 63 2.54 8.26 -16.78
N ILE A 64 2.18 8.34 -15.49
CA ILE A 64 3.12 8.65 -14.40
C ILE A 64 4.22 7.59 -14.32
N MET A 65 3.85 6.30 -14.39
CA MET A 65 4.79 5.17 -14.37
C MET A 65 5.78 5.27 -15.54
N TYR A 66 5.30 5.59 -16.74
CA TYR A 66 6.16 5.78 -17.92
C TYR A 66 7.08 7.01 -17.76
N ALA A 67 6.55 8.14 -17.32
CA ALA A 67 7.34 9.35 -17.10
C ALA A 67 8.43 9.11 -16.04
N THR A 68 8.08 8.51 -14.91
CA THR A 68 9.04 8.20 -13.83
C THR A 68 10.07 7.15 -14.24
N SER A 69 9.70 6.14 -15.02
CA SER A 69 10.65 5.15 -15.56
C SER A 69 11.68 5.75 -16.54
N SER A 70 11.35 6.89 -17.14
CA SER A 70 12.22 7.59 -18.09
C SER A 70 13.25 8.49 -17.42
N LEU A 71 13.03 8.88 -16.16
CA LEU A 71 13.94 9.72 -15.38
C LEU A 71 15.02 8.86 -14.71
N PRO A 72 16.26 9.36 -14.57
CA PRO A 72 17.31 8.63 -13.90
C PRO A 72 17.02 8.53 -12.39
N TYR A 73 17.20 7.33 -11.81
CA TYR A 73 16.94 7.10 -10.37
C TYR A 73 17.76 8.01 -9.44
N THR A 74 18.88 8.55 -9.91
CA THR A 74 19.71 9.52 -9.17
C THR A 74 18.99 10.83 -8.88
N LEU A 75 18.01 11.21 -9.74
CA LEU A 75 17.15 12.37 -9.50
C LEU A 75 16.30 12.18 -8.24
N TYR A 76 15.76 10.97 -8.03
CA TYR A 76 14.98 10.64 -6.83
C TYR A 76 15.85 10.71 -5.56
N ALA A 77 17.13 10.36 -5.65
CA ALA A 77 18.06 10.55 -4.55
C ALA A 77 18.25 12.04 -4.20
N LYS A 78 18.32 12.92 -5.21
CA LYS A 78 18.43 14.38 -4.97
C LYS A 78 17.15 14.95 -4.36
N LEU A 79 15.98 14.54 -4.86
CA LEU A 79 14.67 15.01 -4.41
C LEU A 79 14.20 14.38 -3.08
N ALA A 80 14.79 13.27 -2.63
CA ALA A 80 14.38 12.53 -1.46
C ALA A 80 14.28 13.39 -0.19
N ARG A 81 15.23 14.30 0.05
CA ARG A 81 15.19 15.22 1.20
C ARG A 81 14.04 16.22 1.09
N PHE A 82 13.81 16.75 -0.09
CA PHE A 82 12.72 17.70 -0.32
C PHE A 82 11.35 17.02 -0.09
N PHE A 83 11.13 15.83 -0.63
CA PHE A 83 9.89 15.07 -0.43
C PHE A 83 9.66 14.72 1.03
N TYR A 84 10.72 14.33 1.75
CA TYR A 84 10.62 14.04 3.18
C TYR A 84 10.21 15.29 3.98
N LEU A 85 10.89 16.41 3.77
CA LEU A 85 10.58 17.66 4.46
C LEU A 85 9.17 18.17 4.10
N LEU A 86 8.72 18.01 2.86
CA LEU A 86 7.38 18.37 2.43
C LEU A 86 6.30 17.46 3.04
N SER A 87 6.61 16.19 3.28
CA SER A 87 5.64 15.25 3.85
C SER A 87 5.23 15.61 5.28
N ILE A 88 6.12 16.21 6.07
CA ILE A 88 5.87 16.57 7.47
C ILE A 88 4.75 17.62 7.59
N PRO A 89 4.86 18.82 6.97
CA PRO A 89 3.77 19.81 7.05
C PRO A 89 2.47 19.31 6.40
N LEU A 90 2.52 18.48 5.33
CA LEU A 90 1.33 17.90 4.75
C LEU A 90 0.61 16.95 5.72
N LEU A 91 1.35 16.12 6.46
CA LEU A 91 0.79 15.24 7.48
C LEU A 91 0.19 16.05 8.64
N ILE A 92 0.90 17.07 9.13
CA ILE A 92 0.41 17.98 10.19
C ILE A 92 -0.87 18.67 9.72
N PHE A 93 -0.87 19.25 8.52
CA PHE A 93 -2.05 19.88 7.94
C PHE A 93 -3.25 18.93 7.89
N THR A 94 -3.02 17.68 7.46
CA THR A 94 -4.09 16.68 7.36
C THR A 94 -4.65 16.28 8.73
N LEU A 95 -3.82 16.21 9.76
CA LEU A 95 -4.28 15.91 11.13
C LEU A 95 -5.26 16.94 11.67
N PHE A 96 -5.01 18.22 11.38
CA PHE A 96 -5.82 19.35 11.93
C PHE A 96 -6.95 19.79 11.00
N MET A 97 -6.74 19.75 9.68
CA MET A 97 -7.65 20.32 8.67
C MET A 97 -8.11 19.30 7.62
N GLY A 98 -7.80 18.02 7.78
CA GLY A 98 -8.22 16.97 6.86
C GLY A 98 -9.72 16.76 6.84
N THR A 99 -10.25 16.28 5.70
CA THR A 99 -11.65 15.88 5.59
C THR A 99 -11.89 14.61 6.42
N ASN A 100 -12.88 14.68 7.31
CA ASN A 100 -13.29 13.57 8.15
C ASN A 100 -14.10 12.58 7.31
N LEU A 101 -13.48 11.49 6.90
CA LEU A 101 -14.13 10.35 6.26
C LEU A 101 -13.90 9.13 7.16
N ASN A 102 -14.99 8.51 7.63
CA ASN A 102 -14.95 7.36 8.55
C ASN A 102 -14.18 7.67 9.86
N ASP A 103 -14.55 8.77 10.51
CA ASP A 103 -13.99 9.25 11.81
C ASP A 103 -12.47 9.47 11.82
N ALA A 104 -11.86 9.73 10.67
CA ALA A 104 -10.46 10.07 10.57
C ALA A 104 -10.15 11.14 9.53
N ASN A 105 -9.33 12.10 9.95
CA ASN A 105 -8.74 13.09 9.08
C ASN A 105 -7.54 12.49 8.34
N ARG A 106 -7.77 11.83 7.21
CA ARG A 106 -6.71 11.15 6.41
C ARG A 106 -6.54 11.75 5.03
N TRP A 107 -7.53 12.53 4.59
CA TRP A 107 -7.68 12.95 3.21
C TRP A 107 -7.69 14.46 3.11
N ILE A 108 -7.06 14.98 2.07
CA ILE A 108 -7.23 16.37 1.62
C ILE A 108 -8.06 16.30 0.34
N THR A 109 -9.21 16.96 0.33
CA THR A 109 -10.02 17.10 -0.89
C THR A 109 -9.48 18.25 -1.70
N LEU A 110 -9.01 17.99 -2.91
CA LEU A 110 -8.58 19.02 -3.86
C LEU A 110 -9.81 19.63 -4.50
N PRO A 111 -10.13 20.92 -4.23
CA PRO A 111 -11.41 21.51 -4.63
C PRO A 111 -11.57 21.63 -6.16
N ILE A 112 -10.46 21.70 -6.91
CA ILE A 112 -10.48 21.89 -8.37
C ILE A 112 -10.80 20.58 -9.12
N ILE A 113 -10.34 19.44 -8.63
CA ILE A 113 -10.40 18.15 -9.34
C ILE A 113 -11.40 17.18 -8.66
N GLY A 114 -11.88 17.51 -7.45
CA GLY A 114 -12.75 16.64 -6.66
C GLY A 114 -12.11 15.30 -6.27
N MET A 115 -10.79 15.17 -6.41
CA MET A 115 -10.04 13.99 -5.99
C MET A 115 -9.59 14.14 -4.54
N THR A 116 -9.72 13.07 -3.80
CA THR A 116 -9.17 12.96 -2.45
C THR A 116 -7.72 12.52 -2.50
N PHE A 117 -6.85 13.27 -1.84
CA PHE A 117 -5.42 13.01 -1.74
C PHE A 117 -5.09 12.47 -0.34
N GLN A 118 -4.54 11.29 -0.27
CA GLN A 118 -4.10 10.68 0.99
C GLN A 118 -2.64 11.04 1.27
N THR A 119 -2.41 11.90 2.24
CA THR A 119 -1.07 12.40 2.57
C THR A 119 -0.12 11.32 3.08
N SER A 120 -0.64 10.29 3.75
CA SER A 120 0.18 9.16 4.20
C SER A 120 0.76 8.32 3.05
N ASP A 121 0.11 8.27 1.87
CA ASP A 121 0.67 7.56 0.71
C ASP A 121 1.86 8.32 0.12
N PHE A 122 1.79 9.66 0.07
CA PHE A 122 2.93 10.48 -0.28
C PHE A 122 4.07 10.36 0.74
N ALA A 123 3.75 10.41 2.05
CA ALA A 123 4.72 10.30 3.12
C ALA A 123 5.45 8.93 3.11
N LYS A 124 4.76 7.85 2.75
CA LYS A 124 5.33 6.51 2.54
C LYS A 124 6.44 6.54 1.48
N ILE A 125 6.16 7.11 0.31
CA ILE A 125 7.14 7.26 -0.77
C ILE A 125 8.33 8.13 -0.32
N ALA A 126 8.04 9.28 0.28
CA ALA A 126 9.03 10.23 0.75
C ALA A 126 9.97 9.62 1.79
N LEU A 127 9.42 8.85 2.74
CA LEU A 127 10.21 8.16 3.76
C LEU A 127 11.10 7.08 3.17
N ILE A 128 10.58 6.21 2.28
CA ILE A 128 11.36 5.15 1.65
C ILE A 128 12.54 5.74 0.87
N LEU A 129 12.30 6.77 0.06
CA LEU A 129 13.36 7.45 -0.71
C LEU A 129 14.42 8.08 0.21
N PHE A 130 13.99 8.78 1.26
CA PHE A 130 14.90 9.48 2.14
C PHE A 130 15.70 8.53 3.03
N LEU A 131 15.05 7.49 3.55
CA LEU A 131 15.69 6.44 4.35
C LEU A 131 16.76 5.70 3.52
N ALA A 132 16.42 5.28 2.30
CA ALA A 132 17.35 4.64 1.38
C ALA A 132 18.57 5.53 1.06
N ARG A 133 18.33 6.83 0.86
CA ARG A 133 19.42 7.80 0.65
C ARG A 133 20.32 7.92 1.86
N GLN A 134 19.77 8.03 3.06
CA GLN A 134 20.56 8.18 4.28
C GLN A 134 21.38 6.93 4.59
N ILE A 135 20.79 5.74 4.42
CA ILE A 135 21.50 4.48 4.58
C ILE A 135 22.63 4.38 3.55
N SER A 136 22.35 4.69 2.27
CA SER A 136 23.36 4.65 1.20
C SER A 136 24.54 5.60 1.46
N LYS A 137 24.27 6.76 2.06
CA LYS A 137 25.30 7.74 2.37
C LYS A 137 26.19 7.31 3.55
N ASN A 138 25.63 6.60 4.53
CA ASN A 138 26.29 6.27 5.79
C ASN A 138 26.70 4.79 5.88
N GLN A 139 27.00 4.11 4.75
CA GLN A 139 27.32 2.67 4.72
C GLN A 139 28.51 2.31 5.62
N ASN A 140 29.53 3.16 5.72
CA ASN A 140 30.73 2.90 6.53
C ASN A 140 30.48 2.99 8.03
N THR A 141 29.50 3.80 8.47
CA THR A 141 29.16 4.04 9.87
C THR A 141 27.81 3.45 10.26
N ILE A 142 27.24 2.55 9.41
CA ILE A 142 25.86 2.10 9.50
C ILE A 142 25.49 1.45 10.85
N ASN A 143 26.46 0.89 11.56
CA ASN A 143 26.28 0.24 12.86
C ASN A 143 26.62 1.15 14.06
N GLU A 144 26.98 2.40 13.83
CA GLU A 144 27.17 3.37 14.91
C GLU A 144 25.81 3.80 15.48
N TRP A 145 25.57 3.43 16.74
CA TRP A 145 24.28 3.67 17.39
C TRP A 145 23.92 5.16 17.42
N LYS A 146 24.83 6.01 17.97
CA LYS A 146 24.58 7.45 18.10
C LYS A 146 24.74 8.22 16.77
N GLY A 147 25.72 7.84 15.94
CA GLY A 147 26.08 8.56 14.72
C GLY A 147 25.12 8.32 13.57
N THR A 148 24.58 7.09 13.44
CA THR A 148 23.78 6.72 12.26
C THR A 148 22.42 6.12 12.62
N VAL A 149 22.36 5.16 13.56
CA VAL A 149 21.11 4.45 13.83
C VAL A 149 20.06 5.36 14.48
N ILE A 150 20.43 6.18 15.47
CA ILE A 150 19.50 7.14 16.08
C ILE A 150 18.94 8.14 15.05
N PRO A 151 19.74 8.82 14.21
CA PRO A 151 19.21 9.67 13.14
C PRO A 151 18.25 8.94 12.19
N LEU A 152 18.56 7.70 11.78
CA LEU A 152 17.69 6.92 10.91
C LEU A 152 16.33 6.63 11.56
N ILE A 153 16.33 6.19 12.83
CA ILE A 153 15.07 5.89 13.52
C ILE A 153 14.27 7.16 13.82
N THR A 154 14.92 8.28 14.08
CA THR A 154 14.25 9.57 14.27
C THR A 154 13.46 9.98 13.02
N ILE A 155 14.05 9.80 11.83
CA ILE A 155 13.38 10.05 10.54
C ILE A 155 12.12 9.18 10.41
N VAL A 156 12.21 7.89 10.72
CA VAL A 156 11.10 6.95 10.67
C VAL A 156 10.04 7.31 11.72
N PHE A 157 10.48 7.59 12.96
CA PHE A 157 9.59 7.88 14.08
C PHE A 157 8.73 9.12 13.83
N ILE A 158 9.30 10.21 13.31
CA ILE A 158 8.56 11.46 13.02
C ILE A 158 7.38 11.17 12.09
N VAL A 159 7.62 10.48 10.98
CA VAL A 159 6.54 10.18 10.00
C VAL A 159 5.54 9.20 10.56
N CYS A 160 5.99 8.11 11.19
CA CYS A 160 5.09 7.13 11.79
C CYS A 160 4.25 7.74 12.92
N ALA A 161 4.81 8.59 13.78
CA ALA A 161 4.08 9.26 14.85
C ALA A 161 3.01 10.22 14.32
N LEU A 162 3.26 10.92 13.21
CA LEU A 162 2.26 11.77 12.56
C LEU A 162 1.13 10.97 11.87
N ILE A 163 1.43 9.79 11.34
CA ILE A 163 0.41 8.93 10.72
C ILE A 163 -0.39 8.16 11.77
N PHE A 164 0.23 7.79 12.90
CA PHE A 164 -0.30 6.91 13.93
C PHE A 164 -1.71 7.31 14.42
N PRO A 165 -2.01 8.57 14.80
CA PRO A 165 -3.33 8.94 15.29
C PRO A 165 -4.44 8.75 14.25
N ALA A 166 -4.11 8.99 12.97
CA ALA A 166 -5.05 8.87 11.87
C ALA A 166 -5.20 7.43 11.36
N ASN A 167 -4.10 6.66 11.31
CA ASN A 167 -4.09 5.29 10.77
C ASN A 167 -2.95 4.45 11.35
N PHE A 168 -3.25 3.73 12.44
CA PHE A 168 -2.32 2.81 13.09
C PHE A 168 -1.75 1.76 12.12
N SER A 169 -2.61 1.14 11.31
CA SER A 169 -2.19 0.07 10.39
C SER A 169 -1.20 0.57 9.34
N THR A 170 -1.41 1.78 8.79
CA THR A 170 -0.47 2.39 7.85
C THR A 170 0.86 2.73 8.53
N ALA A 171 0.82 3.28 9.75
CA ALA A 171 2.02 3.59 10.51
C ALA A 171 2.83 2.31 10.84
N ALA A 172 2.16 1.24 11.29
CA ALA A 172 2.79 -0.05 11.58
C ALA A 172 3.41 -0.69 10.34
N LEU A 173 2.69 -0.69 9.20
CA LEU A 173 3.18 -1.21 7.92
C LEU A 173 4.42 -0.43 7.45
N LEU A 174 4.37 0.90 7.56
CA LEU A 174 5.49 1.77 7.16
C LEU A 174 6.69 1.59 8.08
N PHE A 175 6.46 1.47 9.40
CA PHE A 175 7.51 1.15 10.37
C PHE A 175 8.18 -0.19 10.03
N PHE A 176 7.39 -1.24 9.79
CA PHE A 176 7.92 -2.57 9.42
C PHE A 176 8.71 -2.52 8.11
N THR A 177 8.18 -1.84 7.08
CA THR A 177 8.90 -1.62 5.82
C THR A 177 10.24 -0.92 6.05
N SER A 178 10.27 0.09 6.93
CA SER A 178 11.50 0.82 7.29
C SER A 178 12.51 -0.09 7.98
N MET A 179 12.06 -0.99 8.87
CA MET A 179 12.93 -1.98 9.51
C MET A 179 13.54 -2.94 8.48
N VAL A 180 12.76 -3.39 7.50
CA VAL A 180 13.25 -4.23 6.40
C VAL A 180 14.29 -3.50 5.56
N ILE A 181 14.06 -2.22 5.22
CA ILE A 181 15.04 -1.42 4.47
C ILE A 181 16.33 -1.24 5.29
N MET A 182 16.23 -0.96 6.59
CA MET A 182 17.40 -0.85 7.47
C MET A 182 18.15 -2.18 7.59
N PHE A 183 17.44 -3.31 7.67
CA PHE A 183 18.04 -4.65 7.68
C PHE A 183 18.82 -4.94 6.40
N ILE A 184 18.24 -4.67 5.23
CA ILE A 184 18.89 -4.82 3.93
C ILE A 184 20.06 -3.82 3.81
N GLY A 185 19.93 -2.65 4.41
CA GLY A 185 20.98 -1.64 4.53
C GLY A 185 22.13 -2.01 5.47
N ARG A 186 22.14 -3.24 6.02
CA ARG A 186 23.17 -3.81 6.92
C ARG A 186 23.19 -3.22 8.32
N VAL A 187 22.11 -2.64 8.79
CA VAL A 187 21.98 -2.29 10.22
C VAL A 187 21.94 -3.59 11.03
N SER A 188 22.69 -3.66 12.13
CA SER A 188 22.79 -4.88 12.95
C SER A 188 21.43 -5.29 13.53
N ILE A 189 21.15 -6.60 13.54
CA ILE A 189 19.91 -7.17 14.10
C ILE A 189 19.73 -6.76 15.57
N LYS A 190 20.81 -6.61 16.33
CA LYS A 190 20.76 -6.15 17.74
C LYS A 190 20.17 -4.74 17.85
N HIS A 191 20.51 -3.83 16.93
CA HIS A 191 19.95 -2.49 16.89
C HIS A 191 18.47 -2.51 16.46
N LEU A 192 18.14 -3.31 15.45
CA LEU A 192 16.75 -3.46 14.99
C LEU A 192 15.85 -4.04 16.09
N ALA A 193 16.32 -5.06 16.83
CA ALA A 193 15.58 -5.63 17.95
C ALA A 193 15.35 -4.60 19.08
N LYS A 194 16.37 -3.77 19.39
CA LYS A 194 16.21 -2.66 20.35
C LYS A 194 15.14 -1.66 19.88
N ILE A 195 15.17 -1.27 18.60
CA ILE A 195 14.21 -0.33 18.02
C ILE A 195 12.79 -0.88 18.12
N VAL A 196 12.59 -2.15 17.75
CA VAL A 196 11.28 -2.82 17.83
C VAL A 196 10.83 -2.90 19.29
N GLY A 197 11.71 -3.27 20.23
CA GLY A 197 11.40 -3.29 21.66
C GLY A 197 10.96 -1.92 22.20
N ILE A 198 11.67 -0.86 21.83
CA ILE A 198 11.32 0.52 22.23
C ILE A 198 9.96 0.93 21.60
N ALA A 199 9.74 0.61 20.33
CA ALA A 199 8.47 0.93 19.66
C ALA A 199 7.28 0.23 20.33
N LEU A 200 7.41 -1.06 20.65
CA LEU A 200 6.38 -1.81 21.39
C LEU A 200 6.13 -1.22 22.78
N LEU A 201 7.18 -0.85 23.52
CA LEU A 201 7.05 -0.18 24.80
C LEU A 201 6.30 1.15 24.67
N CYS A 202 6.65 1.98 23.71
CA CYS A 202 5.97 3.27 23.46
C CYS A 202 4.49 3.09 23.13
N VAL A 203 4.14 2.11 22.28
CA VAL A 203 2.74 1.79 21.96
C VAL A 203 1.98 1.31 23.20
N THR A 204 2.58 0.42 24.01
CA THR A 204 1.98 -0.09 25.25
C THR A 204 1.73 1.05 26.25
N VAL A 205 2.74 1.89 26.48
CA VAL A 205 2.63 3.06 27.38
C VAL A 205 1.56 4.02 26.88
N PHE A 206 1.48 4.26 25.58
CA PHE A 206 0.45 5.11 24.97
C PHE A 206 -0.96 4.55 25.20
N ILE A 207 -1.18 3.25 24.97
CA ILE A 207 -2.48 2.59 25.15
C ILE A 207 -2.90 2.62 26.63
N VAL A 208 -1.98 2.27 27.56
CA VAL A 208 -2.25 2.28 29.00
C VAL A 208 -2.52 3.70 29.51
N GLY A 209 -1.69 4.67 29.11
CA GLY A 209 -1.86 6.08 29.49
C GLY A 209 -3.18 6.66 28.98
N ALA A 210 -3.53 6.39 27.74
CA ALA A 210 -4.78 6.86 27.17
C ALA A 210 -6.02 6.26 27.84
N LYS A 211 -5.98 4.97 28.22
CA LYS A 211 -7.04 4.34 29.02
C LYS A 211 -7.14 4.96 30.41
N ALA A 212 -6.02 5.27 31.07
CA ALA A 212 -5.98 5.89 32.39
C ALA A 212 -6.61 7.28 32.42
N ILE A 213 -6.45 8.06 31.32
CA ILE A 213 -7.02 9.41 31.18
C ILE A 213 -8.49 9.37 30.67
N GLY A 214 -9.04 8.20 30.37
CA GLY A 214 -10.40 8.05 29.84
C GLY A 214 -10.56 8.52 28.38
N TYR A 215 -9.49 8.55 27.61
CA TYR A 215 -9.53 8.93 26.21
C TYR A 215 -10.26 7.87 25.36
N LYS A 216 -11.49 8.19 24.94
CA LYS A 216 -12.39 7.29 24.19
C LYS A 216 -12.18 7.34 22.65
N GLY A 217 -11.13 7.95 22.16
CA GLY A 217 -10.91 8.12 20.72
C GLY A 217 -10.65 6.79 19.98
N ARG A 218 -9.91 6.82 18.91
CA ARG A 218 -9.62 5.66 18.04
C ARG A 218 -8.97 4.45 18.71
N ILE A 219 -8.48 4.59 19.95
CA ILE A 219 -7.96 3.46 20.74
C ILE A 219 -9.06 2.42 20.99
N GLU A 220 -10.30 2.87 21.20
CA GLU A 220 -11.44 1.97 21.34
C GLU A 220 -11.68 1.17 20.06
N THR A 221 -11.63 1.81 18.90
CA THR A 221 -11.71 1.13 17.60
C THR A 221 -10.60 0.07 17.42
N TRP A 222 -9.35 0.40 17.77
CA TRP A 222 -8.23 -0.56 17.65
C TRP A 222 -8.33 -1.72 18.64
N THR A 223 -8.70 -1.43 19.90
CA THR A 223 -8.90 -2.49 20.90
C THR A 223 -10.07 -3.38 20.54
N ASN A 224 -11.16 -2.82 20.02
CA ASN A 224 -12.30 -3.60 19.55
C ASN A 224 -11.91 -4.52 18.39
N ARG A 225 -11.17 -4.03 17.38
CA ARG A 225 -10.68 -4.86 16.25
C ARG A 225 -9.84 -6.05 16.71
N ILE A 226 -8.97 -5.82 17.70
CA ILE A 226 -8.12 -6.88 18.25
C ILE A 226 -8.96 -7.85 19.11
N MET A 227 -9.86 -7.34 19.95
CA MET A 227 -10.71 -8.16 20.81
C MET A 227 -11.67 -9.03 20.00
N THR A 228 -12.30 -8.48 18.96
CA THR A 228 -13.13 -9.24 18.03
C THR A 228 -12.34 -10.33 17.31
N PHE A 229 -11.13 -9.99 16.84
CA PHE A 229 -10.28 -10.96 16.15
C PHE A 229 -9.86 -12.13 17.06
N ILE A 230 -9.62 -11.89 18.37
CA ILE A 230 -9.22 -12.92 19.34
C ILE A 230 -10.45 -13.73 19.85
N GLY A 231 -11.68 -13.38 19.46
CA GLY A 231 -12.89 -14.10 19.88
C GLY A 231 -13.32 -13.79 21.33
N HIS A 232 -12.79 -12.72 21.95
CA HIS A 232 -13.14 -12.35 23.33
C HIS A 232 -14.55 -11.72 23.48
N ASN A 233 -15.29 -11.56 22.38
CA ASN A 233 -16.66 -11.05 22.39
C ASN A 233 -17.75 -12.14 22.52
N ASP A 234 -17.39 -13.42 22.68
CA ASP A 234 -18.34 -14.53 22.84
C ASP A 234 -19.19 -14.43 24.10
N ASN A 235 -18.81 -13.60 25.09
CA ASN A 235 -19.58 -13.39 26.32
C ASN A 235 -20.87 -12.56 26.14
N LYS A 236 -21.18 -12.04 24.93
CA LYS A 236 -22.47 -11.38 24.65
C LYS A 236 -23.54 -12.32 24.08
N ALA A 237 -23.18 -13.56 23.77
CA ALA A 237 -24.11 -14.56 23.24
C ALA A 237 -25.02 -15.20 24.33
N ASP A 238 -24.70 -15.08 25.62
CA ASP A 238 -25.44 -15.72 26.71
C ASP A 238 -26.67 -14.93 27.23
N SER A 239 -26.91 -13.73 26.73
CA SER A 239 -28.17 -13.05 27.06
C SER A 239 -29.18 -13.24 25.90
N LYS A 240 -30.15 -14.12 26.09
CA LYS A 240 -31.24 -14.46 25.17
C LYS A 240 -32.10 -13.29 24.68
N ASN A 241 -31.77 -12.03 25.00
CA ASN A 241 -32.50 -10.81 24.61
C ASN A 241 -31.62 -9.63 24.18
N ALA A 242 -30.29 -9.80 24.02
CA ALA A 242 -29.48 -8.73 23.46
C ALA A 242 -29.50 -8.83 21.95
N LYS A 243 -30.06 -7.81 21.27
CA LYS A 243 -29.72 -7.55 19.84
C LYS A 243 -28.21 -7.51 19.76
N VAL A 244 -27.61 -8.51 19.10
CA VAL A 244 -26.17 -8.53 18.83
C VAL A 244 -25.91 -7.36 17.86
N GLU A 245 -25.58 -6.21 18.41
CA GLU A 245 -25.07 -5.09 17.61
C GLU A 245 -23.63 -5.47 17.21
N PHE A 246 -23.51 -6.08 16.05
CA PHE A 246 -22.23 -6.25 15.39
C PHE A 246 -21.64 -4.87 15.12
N SER A 247 -20.37 -4.67 15.46
CA SER A 247 -19.69 -3.47 14.97
C SER A 247 -19.67 -3.50 13.44
N ASP A 248 -19.73 -2.34 12.78
CA ASP A 248 -19.68 -2.27 11.31
C ASP A 248 -18.49 -3.05 10.74
N GLU A 249 -17.41 -3.15 11.48
CA GLU A 249 -16.18 -3.85 11.09
C GLU A 249 -16.31 -5.37 11.16
N ASP A 250 -17.02 -5.87 12.19
CA ASP A 250 -17.32 -7.30 12.32
C ASP A 250 -18.25 -7.78 11.22
N TYR A 251 -19.23 -6.95 10.91
CA TYR A 251 -20.13 -7.19 9.79
C TYR A 251 -19.37 -7.28 8.47
N GLN A 252 -18.46 -6.32 8.20
CA GLN A 252 -17.63 -6.33 6.97
C GLN A 252 -16.77 -7.58 6.88
N ALA A 253 -16.09 -7.96 7.97
CA ALA A 253 -15.25 -9.15 8.00
C ALA A 253 -16.06 -10.45 7.79
N GLN A 254 -17.27 -10.54 8.34
CA GLN A 254 -18.17 -11.67 8.11
C GLN A 254 -18.64 -11.75 6.65
N GLN A 255 -19.08 -10.63 6.07
CA GLN A 255 -19.50 -10.60 4.68
C GLN A 255 -18.37 -10.97 3.71
N ALA A 256 -17.13 -10.55 4.01
CA ALA A 256 -15.95 -10.95 3.23
C ALA A 256 -15.69 -12.47 3.31
N LYS A 257 -15.82 -13.08 4.50
CA LYS A 257 -15.70 -14.53 4.66
C LYS A 257 -16.81 -15.29 3.93
N ILE A 258 -18.05 -14.78 3.94
CA ILE A 258 -19.18 -15.36 3.18
C ILE A 258 -18.88 -15.27 1.68
N ALA A 259 -18.39 -14.13 1.17
CA ALA A 259 -17.99 -13.97 -0.22
C ALA A 259 -16.98 -15.04 -0.65
N ILE A 260 -15.93 -15.25 0.15
CA ILE A 260 -14.90 -16.25 -0.13
C ILE A 260 -15.46 -17.67 -0.09
N ALA A 261 -16.28 -17.99 0.92
CA ALA A 261 -16.89 -19.31 1.06
C ALA A 261 -17.84 -19.63 -0.09
N THR A 262 -18.64 -18.65 -0.56
CA THR A 262 -19.58 -18.84 -1.65
C THR A 262 -18.94 -18.83 -3.03
N GLY A 263 -17.74 -18.24 -3.18
CA GLY A 263 -16.96 -18.25 -4.42
C GLY A 263 -16.43 -19.64 -4.80
N GLY A 264 -16.15 -20.48 -3.81
CA GLY A 264 -15.64 -21.83 -4.06
C GLY A 264 -14.34 -21.85 -4.89
N PHE A 265 -14.18 -22.88 -5.72
CA PHE A 265 -12.94 -23.04 -6.49
C PHE A 265 -12.91 -22.19 -7.77
N PHE A 266 -14.02 -22.12 -8.51
CA PHE A 266 -14.10 -21.43 -9.82
C PHE A 266 -14.89 -20.13 -9.80
N GLY A 267 -15.54 -19.78 -8.69
CA GLY A 267 -16.35 -18.56 -8.57
C GLY A 267 -17.76 -18.68 -9.12
N LYS A 268 -18.57 -17.64 -8.84
CA LYS A 268 -19.96 -17.50 -9.35
C LYS A 268 -20.02 -16.91 -10.77
N GLY A 269 -18.88 -16.55 -11.33
CA GLY A 269 -18.77 -15.85 -12.62
C GLY A 269 -18.70 -14.31 -12.46
N PRO A 270 -18.12 -13.61 -13.46
CA PRO A 270 -17.95 -12.16 -13.44
C PRO A 270 -19.30 -11.42 -13.27
N GLY A 271 -19.36 -10.43 -12.39
CA GLY A 271 -20.55 -9.62 -12.15
C GLY A 271 -21.63 -10.28 -11.28
N ASN A 272 -21.44 -11.52 -10.82
CA ASN A 272 -22.42 -12.29 -10.04
C ASN A 272 -22.14 -12.28 -8.53
N SER A 273 -21.29 -11.36 -8.03
CA SER A 273 -21.08 -11.20 -6.59
C SER A 273 -22.39 -10.70 -5.93
N GLU A 274 -22.87 -11.43 -4.94
CA GLU A 274 -23.98 -11.03 -4.07
C GLU A 274 -23.49 -10.14 -2.93
N GLN A 275 -22.31 -10.47 -2.38
CA GLN A 275 -21.77 -9.80 -1.20
C GLN A 275 -21.34 -8.35 -1.44
N ARG A 276 -21.16 -7.95 -2.72
CA ARG A 276 -20.95 -6.54 -3.09
C ARG A 276 -22.06 -5.60 -2.62
N ASN A 277 -23.29 -6.10 -2.44
CA ASN A 277 -24.43 -5.31 -2.00
C ASN A 277 -24.49 -5.15 -0.48
N PHE A 278 -23.81 -6.00 0.26
CA PHE A 278 -23.78 -6.01 1.72
C PHE A 278 -22.53 -5.34 2.30
N LEU A 279 -21.43 -5.33 1.55
CA LEU A 279 -20.21 -4.68 1.96
C LEU A 279 -20.30 -3.15 1.76
N PRO A 280 -20.00 -2.31 2.78
CA PRO A 280 -20.04 -0.85 2.66
C PRO A 280 -19.07 -0.28 1.61
N HIS A 281 -17.88 -0.85 1.47
CA HIS A 281 -16.83 -0.42 0.54
C HIS A 281 -16.21 -1.61 -0.21
N PRO A 282 -17.00 -2.37 -1.00
CA PRO A 282 -16.54 -3.60 -1.65
C PRO A 282 -15.43 -3.33 -2.68
N TYR A 283 -15.40 -2.14 -3.26
CA TYR A 283 -14.42 -1.69 -4.27
C TYR A 283 -13.09 -1.21 -3.69
N SER A 284 -12.96 -1.10 -2.37
CA SER A 284 -11.77 -0.59 -1.67
C SER A 284 -11.05 -1.70 -0.89
N ASP A 285 -11.40 -1.88 0.36
CA ASP A 285 -10.63 -2.68 1.31
C ASP A 285 -10.89 -4.19 1.20
N PHE A 286 -12.05 -4.58 0.66
CA PHE A 286 -12.49 -5.96 0.51
C PHE A 286 -12.62 -6.43 -0.95
N ILE A 287 -11.99 -5.71 -1.88
CA ILE A 287 -12.06 -6.06 -3.31
C ILE A 287 -11.53 -7.47 -3.58
N PHE A 288 -10.56 -7.97 -2.78
CA PHE A 288 -10.05 -9.33 -2.90
C PHE A 288 -11.12 -10.40 -2.59
N ALA A 289 -12.00 -10.15 -1.62
CA ALA A 289 -13.10 -11.05 -1.33
C ALA A 289 -14.09 -11.11 -2.51
N ILE A 290 -14.39 -9.98 -3.16
CA ILE A 290 -15.22 -9.93 -4.36
C ILE A 290 -14.55 -10.69 -5.53
N ILE A 291 -13.23 -10.54 -5.71
CA ILE A 291 -12.49 -11.29 -6.74
C ILE A 291 -12.63 -12.80 -6.50
N ILE A 292 -12.51 -13.26 -5.24
CA ILE A 292 -12.69 -14.69 -4.94
C ILE A 292 -14.14 -15.13 -5.12
N GLU A 293 -15.14 -14.31 -4.76
CA GLU A 293 -16.54 -14.64 -4.97
C GLU A 293 -16.87 -14.85 -6.46
N GLU A 294 -16.31 -14.01 -7.34
CA GLU A 294 -16.59 -14.05 -8.78
C GLU A 294 -15.72 -15.02 -9.57
N TYR A 295 -14.43 -15.10 -9.24
CA TYR A 295 -13.43 -15.90 -10.00
C TYR A 295 -12.90 -17.09 -9.21
N GLY A 296 -13.42 -17.34 -8.02
CA GLY A 296 -13.02 -18.45 -7.16
C GLY A 296 -11.62 -18.30 -6.56
N LEU A 297 -11.19 -19.37 -5.91
CA LEU A 297 -9.81 -19.47 -5.39
C LEU A 297 -8.78 -19.35 -6.53
N VAL A 298 -9.10 -19.77 -7.75
CA VAL A 298 -8.22 -19.63 -8.92
C VAL A 298 -7.95 -18.15 -9.21
N GLY A 299 -8.97 -17.30 -9.20
CA GLY A 299 -8.82 -15.84 -9.39
C GLY A 299 -8.01 -15.20 -8.27
N GLY A 300 -8.29 -15.57 -7.00
CA GLY A 300 -7.51 -15.12 -5.86
C GLY A 300 -6.03 -15.53 -5.93
N ALA A 301 -5.77 -16.80 -6.28
CA ALA A 301 -4.41 -17.32 -6.45
C ALA A 301 -3.67 -16.62 -7.61
N PHE A 302 -4.35 -16.34 -8.72
CA PHE A 302 -3.78 -15.61 -9.84
C PHE A 302 -3.29 -14.22 -9.42
N VAL A 303 -4.11 -13.47 -8.68
CA VAL A 303 -3.73 -12.15 -8.16
C VAL A 303 -2.56 -12.25 -7.19
N LEU A 304 -2.57 -13.21 -6.27
CA LEU A 304 -1.46 -13.45 -5.34
C LEU A 304 -0.16 -13.74 -6.09
N ILE A 305 -0.20 -14.62 -7.10
CA ILE A 305 0.96 -14.99 -7.92
C ILE A 305 1.51 -13.75 -8.66
N LEU A 306 0.67 -12.86 -9.17
CA LEU A 306 1.14 -11.62 -9.81
C LEU A 306 1.94 -10.72 -8.85
N TYR A 307 1.51 -10.57 -7.58
CA TYR A 307 2.28 -9.81 -6.59
C TYR A 307 3.58 -10.50 -6.21
N LEU A 308 3.58 -11.83 -6.05
CA LEU A 308 4.80 -12.58 -5.74
C LEU A 308 5.78 -12.55 -6.91
N LEU A 309 5.30 -12.67 -8.15
CA LEU A 309 6.12 -12.54 -9.36
C LEU A 309 6.71 -11.13 -9.49
N PHE A 310 5.94 -10.10 -9.19
CA PHE A 310 6.45 -8.73 -9.13
C PHE A 310 7.58 -8.60 -8.10
N PHE A 311 7.39 -9.14 -6.89
CA PHE A 311 8.43 -9.11 -5.86
C PHE A 311 9.70 -9.85 -6.30
N TYR A 312 9.54 -11.03 -6.87
CA TYR A 312 10.65 -11.81 -7.42
C TYR A 312 11.41 -11.03 -8.51
N ARG A 313 10.70 -10.37 -9.45
CA ARG A 313 11.35 -9.53 -10.48
C ARG A 313 12.09 -8.35 -9.86
N ALA A 314 11.53 -7.70 -8.85
CA ALA A 314 12.21 -6.63 -8.13
C ALA A 314 13.51 -7.12 -7.45
N LEU A 315 13.49 -8.31 -6.85
CA LEU A 315 14.71 -8.92 -6.26
C LEU A 315 15.76 -9.25 -7.33
N LEU A 316 15.37 -9.64 -8.54
CA LEU A 316 16.33 -9.84 -9.65
C LEU A 316 16.98 -8.52 -10.08
N ILE A 317 16.23 -7.41 -10.11
CA ILE A 317 16.79 -6.07 -10.38
C ILE A 317 17.81 -5.70 -9.30
N VAL A 318 17.50 -5.98 -8.02
CA VAL A 318 18.40 -5.72 -6.90
C VAL A 318 19.71 -6.50 -7.02
N LYS A 319 19.66 -7.77 -7.44
CA LYS A 319 20.86 -8.59 -7.65
C LYS A 319 21.79 -8.06 -8.74
N ARG A 320 21.23 -7.36 -9.74
CA ARG A 320 21.98 -6.80 -10.88
C ARG A 320 22.51 -5.39 -10.61
N THR A 321 22.18 -4.77 -9.47
CA THR A 321 22.59 -3.39 -9.18
C THR A 321 23.74 -3.32 -8.20
N ASP A 322 24.79 -2.54 -8.53
CA ASP A 322 25.96 -2.29 -7.68
C ASP A 322 25.74 -1.10 -6.71
N LYS A 323 24.68 -0.33 -6.90
CA LYS A 323 24.44 0.90 -6.16
C LYS A 323 23.49 0.66 -4.98
N ALA A 324 23.96 0.88 -3.76
CA ALA A 324 23.19 0.69 -2.54
C ALA A 324 21.85 1.45 -2.52
N PHE A 325 21.83 2.71 -2.98
CA PHE A 325 20.59 3.48 -3.06
C PHE A 325 19.56 2.82 -4.00
N ALA A 326 19.99 2.41 -5.19
CA ALA A 326 19.11 1.76 -6.17
C ALA A 326 18.54 0.44 -5.64
N ALA A 327 19.37 -0.38 -5.00
CA ALA A 327 18.93 -1.62 -4.35
C ALA A 327 17.87 -1.35 -3.26
N MET A 328 18.12 -0.39 -2.38
CA MET A 328 17.23 -0.09 -1.24
C MET A 328 15.89 0.50 -1.68
N ILE A 329 15.85 1.42 -2.67
CA ILE A 329 14.58 1.94 -3.17
C ILE A 329 13.75 0.87 -3.87
N THR A 330 14.40 0.00 -4.66
CA THR A 330 13.74 -1.10 -5.36
C THR A 330 13.10 -2.08 -4.37
N VAL A 331 13.87 -2.56 -3.38
CA VAL A 331 13.31 -3.45 -2.36
C VAL A 331 12.29 -2.72 -1.48
N GLY A 332 12.56 -1.48 -1.08
CA GLY A 332 11.67 -0.72 -0.22
C GLY A 332 10.29 -0.54 -0.83
N PHE A 333 10.21 -0.13 -2.09
CA PHE A 333 8.93 0.01 -2.79
C PHE A 333 8.26 -1.33 -3.07
N ALA A 334 9.01 -2.31 -3.60
CA ALA A 334 8.45 -3.62 -3.90
C ALA A 334 7.93 -4.31 -2.64
N PHE A 335 8.72 -4.32 -1.55
CA PHE A 335 8.31 -4.89 -0.28
C PHE A 335 7.08 -4.17 0.29
N SER A 336 7.08 -2.83 0.30
CA SER A 336 5.94 -2.05 0.80
C SER A 336 4.63 -2.39 0.08
N MET A 337 4.66 -2.50 -1.26
CA MET A 337 3.48 -2.83 -2.06
C MET A 337 3.01 -4.27 -1.87
N VAL A 338 3.93 -5.22 -1.93
CA VAL A 338 3.60 -6.64 -1.78
C VAL A 338 3.13 -6.95 -0.35
N PHE A 339 3.79 -6.39 0.65
CA PHE A 339 3.38 -6.57 2.04
C PHE A 339 2.01 -5.96 2.31
N GLN A 340 1.73 -4.77 1.78
CA GLN A 340 0.39 -4.18 1.84
C GLN A 340 -0.66 -5.07 1.16
N ALA A 341 -0.34 -5.65 -0.01
CA ALA A 341 -1.22 -6.59 -0.70
C ALA A 341 -1.48 -7.85 0.14
N LEU A 342 -0.44 -8.46 0.71
CA LEU A 342 -0.58 -9.65 1.56
C LEU A 342 -1.41 -9.37 2.82
N ILE A 343 -1.24 -8.20 3.44
CA ILE A 343 -2.07 -7.80 4.59
C ILE A 343 -3.53 -7.64 4.16
N ASN A 344 -3.82 -6.97 3.04
CA ASN A 344 -5.20 -6.83 2.54
C ASN A 344 -5.84 -8.19 2.25
N MET A 345 -5.13 -9.07 1.54
CA MET A 345 -5.59 -10.44 1.26
C MET A 345 -5.80 -11.24 2.54
N GLY A 346 -4.86 -11.12 3.50
CA GLY A 346 -4.95 -11.80 4.80
C GLY A 346 -6.13 -11.30 5.66
N VAL A 347 -6.48 -10.01 5.58
CA VAL A 347 -7.69 -9.46 6.19
C VAL A 347 -8.94 -10.05 5.54
N ALA A 348 -8.99 -10.11 4.22
CA ALA A 348 -10.15 -10.65 3.50
C ALA A 348 -10.42 -12.12 3.85
N VAL A 349 -9.36 -12.94 3.99
CA VAL A 349 -9.49 -14.36 4.38
C VAL A 349 -9.58 -14.56 5.90
N GLY A 350 -9.50 -13.49 6.71
CA GLY A 350 -9.66 -13.55 8.17
C GLY A 350 -8.41 -13.98 8.95
N VAL A 351 -7.22 -13.94 8.32
CA VAL A 351 -5.92 -14.21 9.00
C VAL A 351 -5.46 -13.01 9.82
N PHE A 352 -5.84 -11.79 9.43
CA PHE A 352 -5.52 -10.55 10.13
C PHE A 352 -6.78 -9.77 10.49
N PRO A 353 -6.75 -8.92 11.54
CA PRO A 353 -7.85 -8.02 11.86
C PRO A 353 -8.04 -6.98 10.75
N VAL A 354 -9.23 -6.39 10.66
CA VAL A 354 -9.55 -5.37 9.65
C VAL A 354 -8.62 -4.18 9.79
N THR A 355 -7.92 -3.82 8.69
CA THR A 355 -6.89 -2.78 8.67
C THR A 355 -7.28 -1.53 7.88
N GLY A 356 -8.27 -1.61 6.98
CA GLY A 356 -8.63 -0.52 6.09
C GLY A 356 -7.52 -0.17 5.08
N GLN A 357 -6.71 -1.16 4.69
CA GLN A 357 -5.67 -0.99 3.67
C GLN A 357 -6.19 -1.40 2.30
N THR A 358 -5.92 -0.58 1.30
CA THR A 358 -6.30 -0.87 -0.09
C THR A 358 -5.34 -1.89 -0.72
N LEU A 359 -5.82 -2.66 -1.69
CA LEU A 359 -5.00 -3.55 -2.50
C LEU A 359 -4.33 -2.73 -3.62
N PRO A 360 -2.97 -2.62 -3.65
CA PRO A 360 -2.26 -1.75 -4.59
C PRO A 360 -2.63 -2.01 -6.06
N LEU A 361 -2.94 -0.98 -6.84
CA LEU A 361 -3.44 -1.02 -8.23
C LEU A 361 -4.82 -1.65 -8.43
N LEU A 362 -5.29 -2.52 -7.54
CA LEU A 362 -6.56 -3.25 -7.69
C LEU A 362 -7.73 -2.49 -7.08
N SER A 363 -7.56 -1.94 -5.87
CA SER A 363 -8.63 -1.18 -5.22
C SER A 363 -8.90 0.14 -5.92
N MET A 364 -10.17 0.54 -5.93
CA MET A 364 -10.59 1.85 -6.42
C MET A 364 -10.11 2.95 -5.44
N GLY A 365 -9.01 3.62 -5.76
CA GLY A 365 -8.46 4.70 -4.97
C GLY A 365 -7.62 5.64 -5.84
N GLY A 366 -8.13 6.88 -6.10
CA GLY A 366 -7.50 7.80 -7.05
C GLY A 366 -6.03 8.12 -6.70
N SER A 367 -5.76 8.60 -5.49
CA SER A 367 -4.39 8.93 -5.06
C SER A 367 -3.52 7.69 -4.85
N SER A 368 -4.07 6.59 -4.34
CA SER A 368 -3.32 5.34 -4.11
C SER A 368 -2.76 4.78 -5.42
N ILE A 369 -3.53 4.79 -6.51
CA ILE A 369 -3.08 4.33 -7.84
C ILE A 369 -1.94 5.20 -8.35
N ILE A 370 -2.03 6.54 -8.20
CA ILE A 370 -1.00 7.48 -8.63
C ILE A 370 0.33 7.20 -7.91
N PHE A 371 0.28 7.06 -6.58
CA PHE A 371 1.49 6.80 -5.79
C PHE A 371 2.07 5.41 -6.01
N THR A 372 1.22 4.42 -6.18
CA THR A 372 1.65 3.06 -6.53
C THR A 372 2.31 3.03 -7.91
N SER A 373 1.73 3.72 -8.91
CA SER A 373 2.30 3.85 -10.25
C SER A 373 3.64 4.59 -10.24
N PHE A 374 3.78 5.64 -9.42
CA PHE A 374 5.06 6.30 -9.21
C PHE A 374 6.10 5.32 -8.66
N ALA A 375 5.76 4.52 -7.66
CA ALA A 375 6.68 3.54 -7.07
C ALA A 375 7.12 2.46 -8.09
N PHE A 376 6.19 1.94 -8.92
CA PHE A 376 6.54 1.06 -10.04
C PHE A 376 7.48 1.74 -11.03
N GLY A 377 7.20 3.00 -11.38
CA GLY A 377 8.04 3.76 -12.30
C GLY A 377 9.47 3.98 -11.77
N VAL A 378 9.64 4.21 -10.46
CA VAL A 378 10.97 4.31 -9.84
C VAL A 378 11.73 2.98 -9.91
N ILE A 379 11.06 1.85 -9.67
CA ILE A 379 11.67 0.51 -9.82
C ILE A 379 12.11 0.28 -11.28
N LEU A 380 11.27 0.64 -12.24
CA LEU A 380 11.58 0.55 -13.66
C LEU A 380 12.73 1.49 -14.09
N SER A 381 12.83 2.68 -13.47
CA SER A 381 13.96 3.59 -13.68
C SER A 381 15.30 2.96 -13.28
N VAL A 382 15.31 2.23 -12.16
CA VAL A 382 16.50 1.47 -11.73
C VAL A 382 16.83 0.38 -12.75
N SER A 383 15.84 -0.42 -13.16
CA SER A 383 16.02 -1.47 -14.18
C SER A 383 16.55 -0.90 -15.50
N ASN A 384 15.96 0.20 -16.00
CA ASN A 384 16.40 0.86 -17.21
C ASN A 384 17.85 1.36 -17.14
N SER A 385 18.28 1.83 -15.96
CA SER A 385 19.67 2.27 -15.74
C SER A 385 20.67 1.11 -15.83
N ILE A 386 20.29 -0.08 -15.35
CA ILE A 386 21.11 -1.30 -15.45
C ILE A 386 21.21 -1.72 -16.91
N ASP A 387 20.09 -1.84 -17.62
CA ASP A 387 20.05 -2.26 -19.02
C ASP A 387 20.86 -1.34 -19.94
N ASN A 388 20.87 -0.02 -19.67
CA ASN A 388 21.68 0.95 -20.42
C ASN A 388 23.18 0.81 -20.12
N LYS A 389 23.57 0.49 -18.88
CA LYS A 389 24.96 0.24 -18.50
C LYS A 389 25.51 -1.01 -19.19
N GLU A 390 24.78 -2.12 -19.16
CA GLU A 390 25.16 -3.37 -19.82
C GLU A 390 25.35 -3.17 -21.33
N LYS A 391 24.41 -2.47 -22.00
CA LYS A 391 24.54 -2.15 -23.43
C LYS A 391 25.78 -1.31 -23.77
N SER A 392 26.15 -0.36 -22.89
CA SER A 392 27.34 0.45 -23.10
C SER A 392 28.64 -0.34 -22.92
N GLU A 393 28.66 -1.29 -21.99
CA GLU A 393 29.79 -2.19 -21.75
C GLU A 393 29.97 -3.17 -22.92
N ASP A 394 28.88 -3.75 -23.44
CA ASP A 394 28.91 -4.63 -24.62
C ASP A 394 29.44 -3.90 -25.86
N LEU A 395 29.00 -2.66 -26.10
CA LEU A 395 29.49 -1.86 -27.22
C LEU A 395 30.98 -1.51 -27.11
N SER A 396 31.47 -1.26 -25.90
CA SER A 396 32.89 -0.98 -25.65
C SER A 396 33.77 -2.22 -25.76
N ALA A 397 33.21 -3.42 -25.55
CA ALA A 397 33.94 -4.69 -25.69
C ALA A 397 34.08 -5.13 -27.17
N ILE A 398 33.24 -4.58 -28.08
CA ILE A 398 33.26 -4.89 -29.52
C ILE A 398 34.12 -3.88 -30.29
N SER A 399 34.38 -2.69 -29.73
CA SER A 399 35.24 -1.64 -30.34
C SER A 399 36.71 -1.83 -29.98
#